data_65f29d011b3b390d6e3672cb63a34196
#
_entry.id   65f29d011b3b390d6e3672cb63a34196
#
_cell.length_a   1.000
_cell.length_b   1.000
_cell.length_c   1.000
_cell.angle_alpha   90.00
_cell.angle_beta   90.00
_cell.angle_gamma   90.00
#
_symmetry.space_group_name_H-M   'P 1'
#
loop_
_entity.id
_entity.type
_entity.pdbx_description
1 polymer ?
#
loop_
_entity_poly.entity_id
_entity_poly.type
_entity_poly.pdbx_seq_one_letter_code
_entity_poly.pdbx_strand_id
1 'polypeptide(L)'
;MFRPVVFAFVIATLAGPSLARPLKPEQEARIQPAGKPEHCISVSNIRETRVRDDSTIDFYMLGGKVYRNKLPQSCPQLGFEERFGYRVTNNQLCSVDIIHVIQSPPSIPGAACGLGDFQPITGAPR
;
A
#
# COMPACT_ATOMS: atom_id res chain seq x y z
N MET A 1 -3.88 -57.82 21.93
CA MET A 1 -2.83 -56.85 21.60
C MET A 1 -3.52 -55.61 21.03
N PHE A 2 -3.59 -54.55 21.80
CA PHE A 2 -4.14 -53.28 21.34
C PHE A 2 -3.02 -52.45 20.73
N ARG A 3 -3.17 -52.10 19.45
CA ARG A 3 -2.28 -51.11 18.79
C ARG A 3 -2.82 -49.73 19.09
N PRO A 4 -2.05 -48.80 19.66
CA PRO A 4 -2.51 -47.45 19.79
C PRO A 4 -2.51 -46.79 18.43
N VAL A 5 -3.70 -46.36 17.98
CA VAL A 5 -3.83 -45.52 16.82
C VAL A 5 -3.47 -44.10 17.26
N VAL A 6 -2.30 -43.65 16.84
CA VAL A 6 -1.88 -42.26 17.06
C VAL A 6 -2.59 -41.41 16.03
N PHE A 7 -3.63 -40.70 16.44
CA PHE A 7 -4.21 -39.64 15.64
C PHE A 7 -3.25 -38.45 15.68
N ALA A 8 -2.54 -38.26 14.58
CA ALA A 8 -1.79 -37.03 14.38
C ALA A 8 -2.79 -35.92 14.04
N PHE A 9 -3.04 -35.04 15.01
CA PHE A 9 -3.77 -33.80 14.74
C PHE A 9 -2.85 -32.89 13.90
N VAL A 10 -3.11 -32.80 12.62
CA VAL A 10 -2.52 -31.77 11.75
C VAL A 10 -3.24 -30.47 12.09
N ILE A 11 -2.59 -29.65 12.92
CA ILE A 11 -3.06 -28.28 13.12
C ILE A 11 -2.70 -27.51 11.85
N ALA A 12 -3.67 -27.35 10.96
CA ALA A 12 -3.53 -26.42 9.86
C ALA A 12 -3.56 -25.01 10.44
N THR A 13 -2.39 -24.40 10.56
CA THR A 13 -2.31 -22.97 10.86
C THR A 13 -2.81 -22.22 9.64
N LEU A 14 -4.06 -21.78 9.71
CA LEU A 14 -4.58 -20.82 8.76
C LEU A 14 -3.85 -19.50 9.00
N ALA A 15 -2.81 -19.25 8.19
CA ALA A 15 -2.26 -17.92 8.09
C ALA A 15 -3.38 -17.03 7.57
N GLY A 16 -3.86 -16.08 8.39
CA GLY A 16 -4.86 -15.11 7.97
C GLY A 16 -4.37 -14.35 6.73
N PRO A 17 -5.28 -13.92 5.83
CA PRO A 17 -4.88 -13.14 4.66
C PRO A 17 -4.13 -11.89 5.12
N SER A 18 -2.92 -11.69 4.61
CA SER A 18 -2.22 -10.42 4.75
C SER A 18 -3.04 -9.37 4.03
N LEU A 19 -3.46 -8.29 4.73
CA LEU A 19 -4.24 -7.21 4.15
C LEU A 19 -3.37 -6.33 3.25
N ALA A 20 -2.10 -6.11 3.60
CA ALA A 20 -1.14 -5.49 2.70
C ALA A 20 -0.89 -6.40 1.49
N ARG A 21 -0.76 -5.79 0.30
CA ARG A 21 -0.48 -6.48 -0.95
C ARG A 21 0.93 -6.18 -1.43
N PRO A 22 1.95 -6.66 -0.71
CA PRO A 22 3.31 -6.53 -1.21
C PRO A 22 3.42 -7.30 -2.52
N LEU A 23 4.19 -6.75 -3.44
CA LEU A 23 4.49 -7.45 -4.68
C LEU A 23 5.38 -8.65 -4.39
N LYS A 24 5.22 -9.71 -5.19
CA LYS A 24 6.17 -10.81 -5.19
C LYS A 24 7.53 -10.31 -5.67
N PRO A 25 8.65 -10.94 -5.26
CA PRO A 25 9.98 -10.49 -5.66
C PRO A 25 10.15 -10.36 -7.19
N GLU A 26 9.58 -11.27 -7.97
CA GLU A 26 9.65 -11.20 -9.44
C GLU A 26 8.82 -10.06 -10.03
N GLN A 27 7.74 -9.65 -9.37
CA GLN A 27 6.95 -8.48 -9.76
C GLN A 27 7.68 -7.19 -9.42
N GLU A 28 8.27 -7.13 -8.23
CA GLU A 28 9.07 -5.98 -7.81
C GLU A 28 10.29 -5.77 -8.70
N ALA A 29 10.91 -6.85 -9.16
CA ALA A 29 12.05 -6.80 -10.07
C ALA A 29 11.72 -6.21 -11.45
N ARG A 30 10.45 -6.21 -11.86
CA ARG A 30 9.99 -5.63 -13.13
C ARG A 30 9.72 -4.13 -13.04
N ILE A 31 9.67 -3.58 -11.83
CA ILE A 31 9.38 -2.16 -11.64
C ILE A 31 10.63 -1.36 -11.97
N GLN A 32 10.46 -0.39 -12.86
CA GLN A 32 11.52 0.50 -13.29
C GLN A 32 11.08 1.96 -13.13
N PRO A 33 11.97 2.86 -12.70
CA PRO A 33 11.68 4.29 -12.74
C PRO A 33 11.45 4.72 -14.20
N ALA A 34 10.44 5.56 -14.41
CA ALA A 34 10.03 6.02 -15.74
C ALA A 34 9.97 7.54 -15.82
N GLY A 35 11.04 8.21 -15.45
CA GLY A 35 11.14 9.65 -15.48
C GLY A 35 11.53 10.24 -14.12
N LYS A 36 11.46 11.56 -14.05
CA LYS A 36 11.82 12.28 -12.83
C LYS A 36 10.71 12.17 -11.78
N PRO A 37 11.06 12.13 -10.48
CA PRO A 37 10.06 12.26 -9.43
C PRO A 37 9.28 13.56 -9.58
N GLU A 38 7.97 13.48 -9.34
CA GLU A 38 7.08 14.63 -9.35
C GLU A 38 6.69 15.00 -7.92
N HIS A 39 6.52 16.29 -7.69
CA HIS A 39 6.16 16.80 -6.37
C HIS A 39 4.66 16.60 -6.08
N CYS A 40 3.80 16.74 -7.08
CA CYS A 40 2.35 16.66 -6.95
C CYS A 40 1.72 15.81 -8.04
N ILE A 41 0.58 15.19 -7.72
CA ILE A 41 -0.30 14.53 -8.69
C ILE A 41 -1.72 15.07 -8.55
N SER A 42 -2.50 14.98 -9.64
CA SER A 42 -3.89 15.42 -9.63
C SER A 42 -4.77 14.37 -8.95
N VAL A 43 -5.50 14.78 -7.91
CA VAL A 43 -6.40 13.90 -7.17
C VAL A 43 -7.52 13.35 -8.05
N SER A 44 -8.08 14.17 -8.92
CA SER A 44 -9.16 13.74 -9.82
C SER A 44 -8.72 12.68 -10.84
N ASN A 45 -7.43 12.54 -11.08
CA ASN A 45 -6.88 11.53 -11.99
C ASN A 45 -6.47 10.24 -11.28
N ILE A 46 -6.59 10.16 -9.97
CA ILE A 46 -6.31 8.92 -9.22
C ILE A 46 -7.48 7.96 -9.44
N ARG A 47 -7.19 6.82 -10.08
CA ARG A 47 -8.18 5.76 -10.28
C ARG A 47 -8.28 4.85 -9.07
N GLU A 48 -7.14 4.44 -8.53
CA GLU A 48 -7.05 3.62 -7.32
C GLU A 48 -5.67 3.76 -6.67
N THR A 49 -5.60 3.38 -5.42
CA THR A 49 -4.34 3.29 -4.69
C THR A 49 -4.14 1.86 -4.20
N ARG A 50 -2.90 1.40 -4.17
CA ARG A 50 -2.54 0.10 -3.61
C ARG A 50 -1.41 0.28 -2.61
N VAL A 51 -1.73 -0.01 -1.36
CA VAL A 51 -0.74 -0.01 -0.29
C VAL A 51 0.07 -1.30 -0.38
N ARG A 52 1.37 -1.18 -0.52
CA ARG A 52 2.27 -2.34 -0.62
C ARG A 52 2.81 -2.77 0.73
N ASP A 53 3.13 -1.80 1.56
CA ASP A 53 3.59 -1.99 2.94
C ASP A 53 3.39 -0.69 3.73
N ASP A 54 3.95 -0.61 4.94
CA ASP A 54 3.82 0.58 5.80
C ASP A 54 4.56 1.82 5.25
N SER A 55 5.31 1.70 4.17
CA SER A 55 6.11 2.79 3.62
C SER A 55 5.91 3.02 2.13
N THR A 56 5.08 2.22 1.46
CA THR A 56 4.97 2.26 -0.01
C THR A 56 3.52 2.23 -0.44
N ILE A 57 3.13 3.24 -1.23
CA ILE A 57 1.81 3.34 -1.86
C ILE A 57 2.00 3.53 -3.36
N ASP A 58 1.32 2.73 -4.15
CA ASP A 58 1.25 2.89 -5.61
C ASP A 58 -0.07 3.57 -5.98
N PHE A 59 0.02 4.68 -6.70
CA PHE A 59 -1.10 5.46 -7.20
C PHE A 59 -1.31 5.16 -8.67
N TYR A 60 -2.42 4.52 -8.99
CA TYR A 60 -2.81 4.18 -10.36
C TYR A 60 -3.67 5.30 -10.91
N MET A 61 -3.20 5.93 -11.98
CA MET A 61 -3.84 7.10 -12.56
C MET A 61 -4.70 6.72 -13.75
N LEU A 62 -5.65 7.57 -14.08
CA LEU A 62 -6.35 7.51 -15.36
C LEU A 62 -5.32 7.61 -16.49
N GLY A 63 -5.49 6.79 -17.53
CA GLY A 63 -4.54 6.73 -18.64
C GLY A 63 -3.40 5.73 -18.46
N GLY A 64 -3.37 5.00 -17.35
CA GLY A 64 -2.44 3.88 -17.12
C GLY A 64 -1.11 4.25 -16.46
N LYS A 65 -0.86 5.52 -16.18
CA LYS A 65 0.34 5.95 -15.46
C LYS A 65 0.28 5.49 -14.00
N VAL A 66 1.39 5.05 -13.45
CA VAL A 66 1.51 4.64 -12.05
C VAL A 66 2.62 5.44 -11.40
N TYR A 67 2.33 5.98 -10.22
CA TYR A 67 3.32 6.66 -9.37
C TYR A 67 3.52 5.86 -8.10
N ARG A 68 4.76 5.61 -7.76
CA ARG A 68 5.12 5.03 -6.47
C ARG A 68 5.53 6.13 -5.50
N ASN A 69 4.89 6.16 -4.36
CA ASN A 69 5.25 7.04 -3.26
C ASN A 69 5.88 6.22 -2.14
N LYS A 70 7.14 6.48 -1.87
CA LYS A 70 7.83 5.93 -0.71
C LYS A 70 7.82 6.96 0.39
N LEU A 71 7.10 6.65 1.47
CA LEU A 71 7.04 7.54 2.62
C LEU A 71 8.42 7.62 3.28
N PRO A 72 8.87 8.84 3.68
CA PRO A 72 10.17 9.01 4.33
C PRO A 72 10.32 8.22 5.63
N GLN A 73 9.20 7.96 6.29
CA GLN A 73 9.14 7.20 7.53
C GLN A 73 8.06 6.13 7.43
N SER A 74 8.29 4.99 8.06
CA SER A 74 7.29 3.94 8.16
C SER A 74 6.03 4.48 8.84
N CYS A 75 4.88 4.19 8.25
CA CYS A 75 3.58 4.63 8.74
C CYS A 75 2.87 3.45 9.43
N PRO A 76 2.78 3.44 10.76
CA PRO A 76 2.17 2.33 11.48
C PRO A 76 0.76 2.05 11.02
N GLN A 77 0.40 0.78 10.87
CA GLN A 77 -0.91 0.28 10.47
C GLN A 77 -1.29 0.53 9.00
N LEU A 78 -0.50 1.27 8.23
CA LEU A 78 -0.84 1.54 6.82
C LEU A 78 -0.94 0.24 6.01
N GLY A 79 0.03 -0.64 6.13
CA GLY A 79 0.03 -1.92 5.42
C GLY A 79 -1.06 -2.86 5.90
N PHE A 80 -1.46 -2.78 7.15
CA PHE A 80 -2.52 -3.61 7.73
C PHE A 80 -3.91 -3.12 7.31
N GLU A 81 -4.18 -1.82 7.44
CA GLU A 81 -5.50 -1.25 7.16
C GLU A 81 -5.74 -1.03 5.66
N GLU A 82 -4.69 -0.76 4.89
CA GLU A 82 -4.73 -0.41 3.47
C GLU A 82 -5.68 0.75 3.15
N ARG A 83 -6.04 1.53 4.15
CA ARG A 83 -6.98 2.64 4.05
C ARG A 83 -6.37 3.88 4.65
N PHE A 84 -6.45 4.97 3.91
CA PHE A 84 -5.99 6.27 4.36
C PHE A 84 -6.84 7.37 3.75
N GLY A 85 -6.87 8.51 4.44
CA GLY A 85 -7.50 9.72 3.97
C GLY A 85 -6.51 10.86 3.90
N TYR A 86 -6.86 11.89 3.15
CA TYR A 86 -6.09 13.13 3.06
C TYR A 86 -7.03 14.29 2.77
N ARG A 87 -6.56 15.50 3.04
CA ARG A 87 -7.28 16.74 2.72
C ARG A 87 -6.45 17.56 1.75
N VAL A 88 -7.07 17.97 0.67
CA VAL A 88 -6.46 18.84 -0.33
C VAL A 88 -7.44 19.97 -0.69
N THR A 89 -6.92 21.13 -1.01
CA THR A 89 -7.75 22.31 -1.33
C THR A 89 -7.72 22.68 -2.82
N ASN A 90 -6.75 22.18 -3.57
CA ASN A 90 -6.51 22.56 -4.96
C ASN A 90 -6.46 21.37 -5.93
N ASN A 91 -7.12 20.27 -5.59
CA ASN A 91 -7.13 19.03 -6.38
C ASN A 91 -5.73 18.44 -6.63
N GLN A 92 -4.75 18.77 -5.80
CA GLN A 92 -3.41 18.20 -5.89
C GLN A 92 -3.00 17.56 -4.59
N LEU A 93 -2.42 16.37 -4.69
CA LEU A 93 -1.77 15.68 -3.59
C LEU A 93 -0.27 15.78 -3.82
N CYS A 94 0.43 16.34 -2.86
CA CYS A 94 1.84 16.69 -3.00
C CYS A 94 2.73 15.95 -1.99
N SER A 95 4.02 15.88 -2.27
CA SER A 95 4.98 15.43 -1.27
C SER A 95 4.88 16.34 -0.05
N VAL A 96 5.18 15.80 1.11
CA VAL A 96 4.98 16.37 2.45
C VAL A 96 3.52 16.55 2.89
N ASP A 97 2.55 16.37 2.02
CA ASP A 97 1.15 16.29 2.46
C ASP A 97 0.96 15.13 3.42
N ILE A 98 0.04 15.31 4.37
CA ILE A 98 -0.20 14.33 5.42
C ILE A 98 -1.35 13.41 5.03
N ILE A 99 -1.11 12.12 5.11
CA ILE A 99 -2.17 11.11 5.08
C ILE A 99 -2.48 10.62 6.49
N HIS A 100 -3.72 10.20 6.70
CA HIS A 100 -4.17 9.61 7.95
C HIS A 100 -4.62 8.18 7.68
N VAL A 101 -4.03 7.23 8.37
CA VAL A 101 -4.51 5.84 8.32
C VAL A 101 -5.91 5.78 8.92
N ILE A 102 -6.82 5.10 8.23
CA ILE A 102 -8.20 4.90 8.70
C ILE A 102 -8.30 3.48 9.23
N GLN A 103 -8.50 3.35 10.53
CA GLN A 103 -8.66 2.06 11.19
C GLN A 103 -10.06 1.48 10.96
N SER A 104 -10.13 0.16 10.87
CA SER A 104 -11.39 -0.57 10.71
C SER A 104 -12.36 -0.32 11.87
N PRO A 105 -13.66 -0.59 11.69
CA PRO A 105 -14.74 -0.11 12.55
C PRO A 105 -14.44 -0.16 14.05
N PRO A 106 -14.77 0.95 14.75
CA PRO A 106 -15.24 2.21 14.20
C PRO A 106 -14.13 2.94 13.44
N SER A 107 -14.47 3.67 12.36
CA SER A 107 -13.50 4.41 11.54
C SER A 107 -12.81 5.51 12.35
N ILE A 108 -11.76 5.16 13.06
CA ILE A 108 -10.99 6.04 13.93
C ILE A 108 -9.75 6.49 13.17
N PRO A 109 -9.40 7.80 13.20
CA PRO A 109 -8.14 8.25 12.67
C PRO A 109 -6.96 7.53 13.34
N GLY A 110 -6.07 6.96 12.54
CA GLY A 110 -4.85 6.34 13.01
C GLY A 110 -3.64 7.26 12.85
N ALA A 111 -2.50 6.68 12.49
CA ALA A 111 -1.27 7.41 12.33
C ALA A 111 -1.38 8.49 11.24
N ALA A 112 -0.76 9.64 11.49
CA ALA A 112 -0.59 10.72 10.53
C ALA A 112 0.84 10.65 9.97
N CYS A 113 0.97 10.54 8.65
CA CYS A 113 2.26 10.31 8.01
C CYS A 113 2.44 11.21 6.79
N GLY A 114 3.64 11.73 6.61
CA GLY A 114 3.99 12.54 5.44
C GLY A 114 4.27 11.69 4.21
N LEU A 115 3.83 12.14 3.05
CA LEU A 115 4.18 11.55 1.77
C LEU A 115 5.59 11.94 1.33
N GLY A 116 6.21 11.08 0.55
CA GLY A 116 7.41 11.41 -0.22
C GLY A 116 7.05 11.89 -1.63
N ASP A 117 8.04 11.95 -2.50
CA ASP A 117 7.83 12.30 -3.91
C ASP A 117 7.10 11.19 -4.67
N PHE A 118 6.46 11.57 -5.76
CA PHE A 118 5.74 10.67 -6.64
C PHE A 118 6.66 10.24 -7.78
N GLN A 119 7.21 9.04 -7.69
CA GLN A 119 8.10 8.48 -8.70
C GLN A 119 7.27 7.76 -9.77
N PRO A 120 7.30 8.24 -11.03
CA PRO A 120 6.69 7.47 -12.12
C PRO A 120 7.40 6.12 -12.25
N ILE A 121 6.62 5.06 -12.43
CA ILE A 121 7.15 3.70 -12.60
C ILE A 121 6.47 3.00 -13.77
N THR A 122 7.18 2.01 -14.33
CA THR A 122 6.64 1.03 -15.27
C THR A 122 6.74 -0.36 -14.66
N GLY A 123 6.02 -1.32 -15.23
CA GLY A 123 6.08 -2.72 -14.79
C GLY A 123 5.18 -3.04 -13.59
N ALA A 124 4.44 -2.08 -13.06
CA ALA A 124 3.49 -2.36 -11.98
C ALA A 124 2.34 -3.25 -12.48
N PRO A 125 1.92 -4.27 -11.72
CA PRO A 125 0.80 -5.11 -12.13
C PRO A 125 -0.50 -4.31 -12.17
N ARG A 126 -1.33 -4.65 -13.12
CA ARG A 126 -2.66 -4.05 -13.30
C ARG A 126 -3.66 -4.61 -12.30
#